data_360fccbf3a19e39cb3d05f90c531216d
#
_entry.id   360fccbf3a19e39cb3d05f90c531216d
#
_cell.length_a   1.000
_cell.length_b   1.000
_cell.length_c   1.000
_cell.angle_alpha   90.00
_cell.angle_beta   90.00
_cell.angle_gamma   90.00
#
_symmetry.space_group_name_H-M   'P 1'
#
loop_
_entity.id
_entity.type
_entity.pdbx_description
1 polymer ?
#
loop_
_entity_poly.entity_id
_entity_poly.type
_entity_poly.pdbx_seq_one_letter_code
_entity_poly.pdbx_strand_id
1 'polypeptide(L)'
;SDWQKLGHNIPLLVNCQPAGEYLMESFFSSGGVPAVMKELIKNKKIHTNLLTVTGKNIAQNLRKKIKVNPNVIKTFKNALADKAGFLVMRSNFFSTAIMKTSVISKEFRDRYLTNPKHPNVFNGKAVVFEGPEDYHKRLNSRKLNIDENSVLIVRGCGPVGYPGSAEVINMQPPDRLLKKGINTLPTLGDGRQSGTSASPSILHVSPESAVGGDLGIVKTGDKIKIDLNRRRVDLLISQSEFKNRRKKRKKFKINNQTPWQEIFRDTVGQLEDGACIKSRGIYLKVSTSKGIPRNSH
;
A
#
# COMPACT_ATOMS: atom_id res chain seq x y z
N SER A 1 5.37 4.99 -12.17
CA SER A 1 6.57 5.65 -12.70
C SER A 1 7.39 6.33 -11.62
N ASP A 2 6.90 7.39 -10.95
CA ASP A 2 7.70 8.15 -9.97
C ASP A 2 7.93 7.36 -8.69
N TRP A 3 6.92 6.68 -8.18
CA TRP A 3 7.07 5.72 -7.08
C TRP A 3 8.12 4.64 -7.37
N GLN A 4 8.18 4.13 -8.62
CA GLN A 4 9.18 3.16 -9.05
C GLN A 4 10.61 3.73 -8.99
N LYS A 5 10.77 4.99 -9.42
CA LYS A 5 12.08 5.65 -9.53
C LYS A 5 12.56 6.23 -8.20
N LEU A 6 11.66 6.88 -7.46
CA LEU A 6 12.00 7.72 -6.30
C LEU A 6 11.60 7.08 -4.97
N GLY A 7 10.53 6.28 -4.94
CA GLY A 7 9.85 5.89 -3.72
C GLY A 7 10.57 4.83 -2.88
N HIS A 8 11.48 4.04 -3.44
CA HIS A 8 12.14 2.94 -2.71
C HIS A 8 13.46 3.33 -2.04
N ASN A 9 14.30 4.09 -2.75
CA ASN A 9 15.65 4.41 -2.31
C ASN A 9 15.69 5.56 -1.27
N ILE A 10 14.72 5.58 -0.38
CA ILE A 10 14.64 6.55 0.71
C ILE A 10 14.95 5.80 2.01
N PRO A 11 15.90 6.29 2.82
CA PRO A 11 16.22 5.67 4.09
C PRO A 11 15.11 5.91 5.12
N LEU A 12 14.99 5.01 6.08
CA LEU A 12 14.09 5.17 7.22
C LEU A 12 14.75 6.07 8.26
N LEU A 13 14.32 7.34 8.28
CA LEU A 13 14.88 8.37 9.17
C LEU A 13 14.10 8.55 10.47
N VAL A 14 12.82 8.20 10.49
CA VAL A 14 11.93 8.43 11.63
C VAL A 14 11.73 7.14 12.40
N ASN A 15 12.21 7.12 13.65
CA ASN A 15 12.12 5.97 14.55
C ASN A 15 10.77 5.96 15.29
N CYS A 16 9.67 5.96 14.54
CA CYS A 16 8.33 5.92 15.11
C CYS A 16 7.53 4.71 14.63
N GLN A 17 6.61 4.27 15.48
CA GLN A 17 5.69 3.19 15.15
C GLN A 17 4.91 3.49 13.85
N PRO A 18 4.60 2.45 13.03
CA PRO A 18 4.83 1.01 13.27
C PRO A 18 6.22 0.51 12.87
N ALA A 19 7.06 1.31 12.24
CA ALA A 19 8.38 0.90 11.74
C ALA A 19 9.54 1.15 12.72
N GLY A 20 9.26 1.82 13.82
CA GLY A 20 10.22 2.18 14.87
C GLY A 20 9.61 2.09 16.27
N GLU A 21 10.25 2.73 17.24
CA GLU A 21 9.97 2.54 18.67
C GLU A 21 9.09 3.63 19.29
N TYR A 22 9.27 4.87 18.84
CA TYR A 22 8.65 6.05 19.46
C TYR A 22 7.23 6.31 18.94
N LEU A 23 6.48 7.13 19.69
CA LEU A 23 5.17 7.62 19.29
C LEU A 23 5.28 8.96 18.54
N MET A 24 4.19 9.39 17.91
CA MET A 24 4.14 10.63 17.14
C MET A 24 4.38 11.90 18.00
N GLU A 25 4.06 11.86 19.29
CA GLU A 25 4.38 12.93 20.24
C GLU A 25 5.89 13.17 20.32
N SER A 26 6.69 12.09 20.43
CA SER A 26 8.14 12.17 20.44
C SER A 26 8.68 12.72 19.11
N PHE A 27 8.07 12.36 18.00
CA PHE A 27 8.40 12.89 16.68
C PHE A 27 8.16 14.40 16.59
N PHE A 28 7.00 14.85 17.03
CA PHE A 28 6.65 16.28 17.07
C PHE A 28 7.65 17.06 17.94
N SER A 29 7.91 16.59 19.18
CA SER A 29 8.84 17.22 20.13
C SER A 29 10.29 17.21 19.64
N SER A 30 10.64 16.32 18.71
CA SER A 30 11.96 16.26 18.07
C SER A 30 12.07 17.12 16.80
N GLY A 31 11.14 18.02 16.56
CA GLY A 31 11.12 18.94 15.43
C GLY A 31 10.32 18.48 14.22
N GLY A 32 9.72 17.29 14.28
CA GLY A 32 8.72 16.81 13.32
C GLY A 32 9.14 16.82 11.86
N VAL A 33 8.17 17.05 10.98
CA VAL A 33 8.39 17.13 9.53
C VAL A 33 9.46 18.15 9.13
N PRO A 34 9.52 19.36 9.72
CA PRO A 34 10.58 20.32 9.40
C PRO A 34 12.00 19.77 9.66
N ALA A 35 12.21 18.99 10.71
CA ALA A 35 13.52 18.38 11.00
C ALA A 35 13.90 17.32 9.95
N VAL A 36 12.96 16.48 9.55
CA VAL A 36 13.15 15.50 8.46
C VAL A 36 13.46 16.21 7.14
N MET A 37 12.72 17.27 6.80
CA MET A 37 12.96 18.03 5.58
C MET A 37 14.37 18.66 5.58
N LYS A 38 14.86 19.15 6.70
CA LYS A 38 16.24 19.65 6.79
C LYS A 38 17.29 18.58 6.52
N GLU A 39 17.07 17.37 7.03
CA GLU A 39 17.97 16.25 6.75
C GLU A 39 17.93 15.84 5.27
N LEU A 40 16.75 15.86 4.65
CA LEU A 40 16.60 15.64 3.20
C LEU A 40 17.28 16.73 2.37
N ILE A 41 17.23 17.99 2.81
CA ILE A 41 17.93 19.11 2.14
C ILE A 41 19.45 18.91 2.17
N LYS A 42 20.02 18.57 3.34
CA LYS A 42 21.46 18.28 3.48
C LYS A 42 21.94 17.21 2.48
N ASN A 43 21.09 16.25 2.20
CA ASN A 43 21.37 15.13 1.31
C ASN A 43 20.85 15.35 -0.13
N LYS A 44 20.47 16.59 -0.48
CA LYS A 44 19.99 16.97 -1.83
C LYS A 44 18.81 16.11 -2.35
N LYS A 45 17.89 15.75 -1.46
CA LYS A 45 16.70 14.92 -1.77
C LYS A 45 15.41 15.71 -1.92
N ILE A 46 15.45 17.04 -1.73
CA ILE A 46 14.32 17.95 -1.86
C ILE A 46 14.71 19.15 -2.72
N HIS A 47 13.79 19.58 -3.59
CA HIS A 47 13.90 20.84 -4.33
C HIS A 47 13.51 22.00 -3.39
N THR A 48 14.49 22.83 -3.03
CA THR A 48 14.32 23.88 -1.99
C THR A 48 13.68 25.16 -2.49
N ASN A 49 13.66 25.38 -3.79
CA ASN A 49 13.14 26.58 -4.46
C ASN A 49 11.64 26.54 -4.76
N LEU A 50 10.97 25.43 -4.46
CA LEU A 50 9.53 25.28 -4.72
C LEU A 50 8.70 26.18 -3.79
N LEU A 51 7.76 26.91 -4.39
CA LEU A 51 6.81 27.76 -3.67
C LEU A 51 5.85 26.93 -2.83
N THR A 52 5.55 27.40 -1.64
CA THR A 52 4.60 26.77 -0.71
C THR A 52 3.37 27.67 -0.48
N VAL A 53 2.35 27.15 0.20
CA VAL A 53 1.13 27.88 0.55
C VAL A 53 1.38 29.14 1.41
N THR A 54 2.56 29.27 2.02
CA THR A 54 2.94 30.45 2.80
C THR A 54 3.43 31.63 1.95
N GLY A 55 3.46 31.47 0.62
CA GLY A 55 4.07 32.45 -0.30
C GLY A 55 5.60 32.47 -0.26
N LYS A 56 6.23 31.60 0.53
CA LYS A 56 7.68 31.41 0.62
C LYS A 56 8.10 30.07 0.04
N ASN A 57 9.35 29.96 -0.37
CA ASN A 57 9.89 28.68 -0.79
C ASN A 57 10.26 27.77 0.41
N ILE A 58 10.51 26.48 0.13
CA ILE A 58 10.85 25.48 1.15
C ILE A 58 12.06 25.91 2.00
N ALA A 59 13.14 26.40 1.35
CA ALA A 59 14.33 26.84 2.07
C ALA A 59 14.04 28.00 3.02
N GLN A 60 13.21 28.96 2.61
CA GLN A 60 12.81 30.10 3.45
C GLN A 60 11.99 29.67 4.68
N ASN A 61 11.05 28.73 4.50
CA ASN A 61 10.23 28.21 5.59
C ASN A 61 11.06 27.43 6.63
N LEU A 62 12.17 26.83 6.22
CA LEU A 62 13.02 25.99 7.08
C LEU A 62 14.24 26.71 7.66
N ARG A 63 14.32 28.03 7.61
CA ARG A 63 15.49 28.81 8.14
C ARG A 63 15.68 28.67 9.64
N LYS A 64 14.60 28.59 10.44
CA LYS A 64 14.70 28.50 11.90
C LYS A 64 15.48 27.26 12.34
N LYS A 65 16.34 27.44 13.38
CA LYS A 65 16.99 26.28 14.03
C LYS A 65 15.92 25.37 14.65
N ILE A 66 16.13 24.08 14.55
CA ILE A 66 15.25 23.06 15.10
C ILE A 66 16.08 22.18 16.01
N LYS A 67 15.62 21.98 17.24
CA LYS A 67 16.21 21.01 18.18
C LYS A 67 15.74 19.62 17.75
N VAL A 68 16.67 18.73 17.49
CA VAL A 68 16.39 17.37 17.04
C VAL A 68 16.88 16.36 18.05
N ASN A 69 16.04 15.41 18.43
CA ASN A 69 16.48 14.23 19.17
C ASN A 69 16.96 13.15 18.17
N PRO A 70 18.26 12.80 18.15
CA PRO A 70 18.81 11.85 17.18
C PRO A 70 18.33 10.42 17.39
N ASN A 71 17.71 10.10 18.52
CA ASN A 71 17.11 8.79 18.75
C ASN A 71 15.77 8.66 18.01
N VAL A 72 15.06 9.77 17.82
CA VAL A 72 13.74 9.80 17.18
C VAL A 72 13.85 10.13 15.69
N ILE A 73 14.66 11.13 15.31
CA ILE A 73 14.90 11.50 13.92
C ILE A 73 16.37 11.27 13.59
N LYS A 74 16.63 10.26 12.77
CA LYS A 74 17.97 9.83 12.38
C LYS A 74 18.52 10.69 11.26
N THR A 75 19.85 10.69 11.11
CA THR A 75 20.52 11.21 9.91
C THR A 75 20.60 10.13 8.83
N PHE A 76 20.89 10.51 7.59
CA PHE A 76 21.12 9.55 6.52
C PHE A 76 22.21 8.53 6.85
N LYS A 77 23.29 8.97 7.53
CA LYS A 77 24.38 8.08 7.94
C LYS A 77 23.94 7.03 8.97
N ASN A 78 22.98 7.37 9.82
CA ASN A 78 22.52 6.52 10.93
C ASN A 78 21.05 6.10 10.75
N ALA A 79 20.59 5.98 9.51
CA ALA A 79 19.24 5.55 9.21
C ALA A 79 18.94 4.15 9.77
N LEU A 80 17.68 3.90 10.13
CA LEU A 80 17.23 2.60 10.62
C LEU A 80 17.26 1.51 9.53
N ALA A 81 17.06 1.93 8.27
CA ALA A 81 17.18 1.08 7.10
C ALA A 81 17.45 1.95 5.86
N ASP A 82 18.28 1.46 4.93
CA ASP A 82 18.72 2.23 3.77
C ASP A 82 17.67 2.33 2.67
N LYS A 83 16.89 1.28 2.45
CA LYS A 83 15.90 1.16 1.36
C LYS A 83 14.54 0.83 1.97
N ALA A 84 13.91 1.82 2.56
CA ALA A 84 12.72 1.65 3.38
C ALA A 84 11.45 2.30 2.81
N GLY A 85 11.50 2.78 1.60
CA GLY A 85 10.34 3.35 0.92
C GLY A 85 9.39 2.30 0.36
N PHE A 86 8.52 2.74 -0.55
CA PHE A 86 7.56 1.87 -1.20
C PHE A 86 8.16 1.12 -2.38
N LEU A 87 7.80 -0.16 -2.52
CA LEU A 87 8.00 -0.93 -3.74
C LEU A 87 6.73 -0.90 -4.59
N VAL A 88 6.88 -0.62 -5.88
CA VAL A 88 5.83 -0.91 -6.86
C VAL A 88 5.99 -2.35 -7.29
N MET A 89 5.01 -3.18 -6.97
CA MET A 89 4.97 -4.60 -7.32
C MET A 89 4.22 -4.80 -8.63
N ARG A 90 4.66 -5.77 -9.42
CA ARG A 90 4.00 -6.23 -10.65
C ARG A 90 3.64 -7.70 -10.55
N SER A 91 2.78 -8.19 -11.45
CA SER A 91 2.27 -9.54 -11.36
C SER A 91 1.88 -10.10 -12.73
N ASN A 92 1.64 -11.41 -12.78
CA ASN A 92 0.94 -12.05 -13.90
C ASN A 92 -0.59 -11.95 -13.79
N PHE A 93 -1.14 -11.39 -12.67
CA PHE A 93 -2.57 -11.23 -12.43
C PHE A 93 -3.01 -9.84 -11.96
N PHE A 94 -2.11 -8.87 -11.95
CA PHE A 94 -2.41 -7.45 -11.81
C PHE A 94 -1.32 -6.59 -12.48
N SER A 95 -1.63 -5.34 -12.82
CA SER A 95 -0.66 -4.42 -13.42
C SER A 95 0.28 -3.83 -12.38
N THR A 96 -0.26 -3.32 -11.30
CA THR A 96 0.51 -2.69 -10.22
C THR A 96 -0.10 -2.93 -8.84
N ALA A 97 0.77 -2.89 -7.83
CA ALA A 97 0.42 -2.80 -6.42
C ALA A 97 1.54 -2.06 -5.68
N ILE A 98 1.31 -1.65 -4.45
CA ILE A 98 2.30 -0.97 -3.62
C ILE A 98 2.57 -1.81 -2.37
N MET A 99 3.85 -1.95 -2.03
CA MET A 99 4.30 -2.57 -0.79
C MET A 99 5.14 -1.59 0.03
N LYS A 100 4.82 -1.45 1.30
CA LYS A 100 5.58 -0.67 2.28
C LYS A 100 6.64 -1.59 2.91
N THR A 101 7.93 -1.36 2.61
CA THR A 101 9.00 -2.26 3.05
C THR A 101 9.52 -1.96 4.46
N SER A 102 9.32 -0.74 4.96
CA SER A 102 9.74 -0.30 6.30
C SER A 102 9.08 -1.07 7.44
N VAL A 103 7.92 -1.66 7.21
CA VAL A 103 7.14 -2.40 8.22
C VAL A 103 7.41 -3.91 8.22
N ILE A 104 8.24 -4.42 7.32
CA ILE A 104 8.63 -5.84 7.35
C ILE A 104 9.54 -6.04 8.56
N SER A 105 9.02 -6.65 9.60
CA SER A 105 9.74 -6.87 10.85
C SER A 105 10.99 -7.74 10.65
N LYS A 106 11.96 -7.59 11.56
CA LYS A 106 13.16 -8.45 11.58
C LYS A 106 12.76 -9.92 11.71
N GLU A 107 11.82 -10.23 12.61
CA GLU A 107 11.31 -11.58 12.81
C GLU A 107 10.76 -12.20 11.51
N PHE A 108 9.94 -11.45 10.74
CA PHE A 108 9.44 -11.92 9.46
C PHE A 108 10.57 -12.13 8.44
N ARG A 109 11.55 -11.23 8.40
CA ARG A 109 12.72 -11.37 7.51
C ARG A 109 13.52 -12.62 7.85
N ASP A 110 13.85 -12.81 9.12
CA ASP A 110 14.64 -13.94 9.59
C ASP A 110 13.94 -15.28 9.34
N ARG A 111 12.62 -15.33 9.51
CA ARG A 111 11.82 -16.55 9.34
C ARG A 111 11.59 -16.91 7.86
N TYR A 112 11.31 -15.94 7.00
CA TYR A 112 10.77 -16.21 5.66
C TYR A 112 11.64 -15.70 4.51
N LEU A 113 12.54 -14.76 4.72
CA LEU A 113 13.26 -14.08 3.66
C LEU A 113 14.77 -14.37 3.62
N THR A 114 15.28 -15.23 4.49
CA THR A 114 16.71 -15.55 4.63
C THR A 114 17.12 -16.84 3.94
N ASN A 115 16.23 -17.48 3.15
CA ASN A 115 16.60 -18.69 2.43
C ASN A 115 17.82 -18.44 1.53
N PRO A 116 18.97 -19.11 1.73
CA PRO A 116 20.21 -18.84 0.98
C PRO A 116 20.06 -19.04 -0.54
N LYS A 117 19.22 -19.98 -0.96
CA LYS A 117 18.96 -20.26 -2.40
C LYS A 117 18.06 -19.21 -3.03
N HIS A 118 17.14 -18.64 -2.26
CA HIS A 118 16.14 -17.70 -2.73
C HIS A 118 15.91 -16.58 -1.70
N PRO A 119 16.92 -15.72 -1.44
CA PRO A 119 16.76 -14.64 -0.46
C PRO A 119 15.69 -13.64 -0.91
N ASN A 120 14.94 -13.10 0.04
CA ASN A 120 13.83 -12.15 -0.21
C ASN A 120 12.69 -12.71 -1.06
N VAL A 121 12.52 -14.04 -1.11
CA VAL A 121 11.42 -14.71 -1.81
C VAL A 121 10.58 -15.49 -0.82
N PHE A 122 9.27 -15.21 -0.82
CA PHE A 122 8.27 -15.95 -0.05
C PHE A 122 7.35 -16.73 -0.99
N ASN A 123 7.16 -18.01 -0.71
CA ASN A 123 6.19 -18.84 -1.40
C ASN A 123 5.11 -19.25 -0.40
N GLY A 124 3.87 -18.89 -0.68
CA GLY A 124 2.76 -19.15 0.21
C GLY A 124 1.51 -19.63 -0.50
N LYS A 125 0.50 -19.91 0.30
CA LYS A 125 -0.81 -20.36 -0.15
C LYS A 125 -1.84 -19.26 0.10
N ALA A 126 -2.59 -18.88 -0.93
CA ALA A 126 -3.65 -17.90 -0.86
C ALA A 126 -4.77 -18.32 0.08
N VAL A 127 -5.25 -17.40 0.90
CA VAL A 127 -6.52 -17.50 1.62
C VAL A 127 -7.33 -16.27 1.28
N VAL A 128 -8.41 -16.42 0.53
CA VAL A 128 -9.16 -15.33 -0.09
C VAL A 128 -10.40 -14.99 0.73
N PHE A 129 -10.59 -13.69 0.93
CA PHE A 129 -11.75 -13.08 1.57
C PHE A 129 -12.44 -12.09 0.64
N GLU A 130 -13.78 -12.13 0.62
CA GLU A 130 -14.64 -11.27 -0.19
C GLU A 130 -15.02 -10.00 0.60
N GLY A 131 -14.05 -9.14 0.84
CA GLY A 131 -14.22 -7.92 1.61
C GLY A 131 -13.92 -8.06 3.10
N PRO A 132 -13.99 -6.93 3.85
CA PRO A 132 -13.65 -6.86 5.27
C PRO A 132 -14.58 -7.69 6.14
N GLU A 133 -15.86 -7.69 5.86
CA GLU A 133 -16.87 -8.41 6.62
C GLU A 133 -16.64 -9.93 6.57
N ASP A 134 -16.30 -10.44 5.39
CA ASP A 134 -15.99 -11.84 5.21
C ASP A 134 -14.67 -12.22 5.91
N TYR A 135 -13.68 -11.34 5.89
CA TYR A 135 -12.44 -11.52 6.65
C TYR A 135 -12.72 -11.66 8.14
N HIS A 136 -13.41 -10.69 8.75
CA HIS A 136 -13.72 -10.73 10.18
C HIS A 136 -14.55 -11.96 10.58
N LYS A 137 -15.50 -12.34 9.74
CA LYS A 137 -16.37 -13.51 10.00
C LYS A 137 -15.60 -14.83 9.94
N ARG A 138 -14.65 -14.98 9.02
CA ARG A 138 -14.04 -16.29 8.72
C ARG A 138 -12.60 -16.46 9.16
N LEU A 139 -11.89 -15.39 9.57
CA LEU A 139 -10.46 -15.44 9.89
C LEU A 139 -10.10 -16.61 10.82
N ASN A 140 -10.86 -16.81 11.88
CA ASN A 140 -10.61 -17.85 12.88
C ASN A 140 -11.17 -19.24 12.53
N SER A 141 -11.80 -19.38 11.36
CA SER A 141 -12.35 -20.67 10.90
C SER A 141 -11.23 -21.67 10.63
N ARG A 142 -11.29 -22.83 11.29
CA ARG A 142 -10.34 -23.93 11.04
C ARG A 142 -10.41 -24.49 9.63
N LYS A 143 -11.57 -24.36 8.94
CA LYS A 143 -11.76 -24.82 7.56
C LYS A 143 -10.85 -24.11 6.56
N LEU A 144 -10.36 -22.90 6.86
CA LEU A 144 -9.45 -22.15 5.98
C LEU A 144 -8.01 -22.67 6.02
N ASN A 145 -7.65 -23.50 7.01
CA ASN A 145 -6.30 -24.05 7.17
C ASN A 145 -5.19 -22.97 7.04
N ILE A 146 -5.42 -21.79 7.65
CA ILE A 146 -4.43 -20.72 7.65
C ILE A 146 -3.25 -21.18 8.50
N ASP A 147 -2.06 -21.13 7.93
CA ASP A 147 -0.79 -21.50 8.57
C ASP A 147 0.25 -20.37 8.38
N GLU A 148 1.45 -20.58 8.82
CA GLU A 148 2.57 -19.64 8.70
C GLU A 148 3.00 -19.37 7.26
N ASN A 149 2.63 -20.25 6.31
CA ASN A 149 2.92 -20.08 4.89
C ASN A 149 1.72 -19.52 4.11
N SER A 150 0.73 -18.99 4.79
CA SER A 150 -0.45 -18.42 4.15
C SER A 150 -0.23 -16.97 3.74
N VAL A 151 -0.81 -16.58 2.58
CA VAL A 151 -0.97 -15.20 2.13
C VAL A 151 -2.44 -14.83 2.27
N LEU A 152 -2.76 -13.87 3.15
CA LEU A 152 -4.12 -13.41 3.33
C LEU A 152 -4.48 -12.45 2.20
N ILE A 153 -5.54 -12.75 1.47
CA ILE A 153 -5.97 -11.96 0.32
C ILE A 153 -7.37 -11.42 0.57
N VAL A 154 -7.52 -10.10 0.45
CA VAL A 154 -8.83 -9.45 0.45
C VAL A 154 -9.08 -8.78 -0.89
N ARG A 155 -10.29 -8.91 -1.42
CA ARG A 155 -10.69 -8.30 -2.69
C ARG A 155 -12.06 -7.64 -2.61
N GLY A 156 -12.36 -6.78 -3.60
CA GLY A 156 -13.57 -5.97 -3.60
C GLY A 156 -13.49 -4.76 -2.68
N CYS A 157 -12.27 -4.32 -2.33
CA CYS A 157 -12.00 -3.20 -1.44
C CYS A 157 -11.42 -1.97 -2.15
N GLY A 158 -11.32 -2.02 -3.49
CA GLY A 158 -10.87 -0.89 -4.29
C GLY A 158 -11.91 0.22 -4.43
N PRO A 159 -11.60 1.29 -5.18
CA PRO A 159 -12.46 2.47 -5.31
C PRO A 159 -13.90 2.17 -5.72
N VAL A 160 -14.08 1.24 -6.65
CA VAL A 160 -15.41 0.84 -7.14
C VAL A 160 -16.03 -0.23 -6.24
N GLY A 161 -15.25 -1.23 -5.80
CA GLY A 161 -15.76 -2.30 -4.95
C GLY A 161 -16.23 -1.82 -3.59
N TYR A 162 -15.46 -0.93 -2.99
CA TYR A 162 -15.76 -0.30 -1.69
C TYR A 162 -15.63 1.22 -1.83
N PRO A 163 -16.74 1.94 -2.08
CA PRO A 163 -16.72 3.35 -2.41
C PRO A 163 -15.94 4.19 -1.40
N GLY A 164 -15.03 5.04 -1.92
CA GLY A 164 -14.08 5.77 -1.10
C GLY A 164 -12.79 5.03 -0.80
N SER A 165 -12.71 3.74 -1.13
CA SER A 165 -11.52 2.89 -0.93
C SER A 165 -10.93 3.08 0.47
N ALA A 166 -11.73 2.82 1.51
CA ALA A 166 -11.33 2.97 2.90
C ALA A 166 -10.13 2.08 3.25
N GLU A 167 -9.39 2.43 4.28
CA GLU A 167 -8.34 1.58 4.88
C GLU A 167 -9.00 0.47 5.69
N VAL A 168 -9.66 -0.43 5.00
CA VAL A 168 -10.58 -1.35 5.63
C VAL A 168 -9.92 -2.53 6.32
N ILE A 169 -8.62 -2.80 6.08
CA ILE A 169 -8.07 -4.05 6.59
C ILE A 169 -6.59 -3.93 7.00
N ASN A 170 -6.38 -3.94 8.29
CA ASN A 170 -5.13 -4.40 8.89
C ASN A 170 -5.27 -5.90 9.15
N MET A 171 -5.02 -6.72 8.14
CA MET A 171 -5.17 -8.16 8.28
C MET A 171 -4.13 -8.74 9.23
N GLN A 172 -4.61 -9.32 10.33
CA GLN A 172 -3.81 -10.04 11.31
C GLN A 172 -3.90 -11.55 11.09
N PRO A 173 -2.93 -12.33 11.56
CA PRO A 173 -3.06 -13.77 11.63
C PRO A 173 -4.23 -14.18 12.56
N PRO A 174 -4.83 -15.36 12.38
CA PRO A 174 -5.85 -15.88 13.30
C PRO A 174 -5.26 -16.10 14.69
N ASP A 175 -6.11 -16.03 15.72
CA ASP A 175 -5.74 -16.11 17.15
C ASP A 175 -4.81 -17.27 17.49
N ARG A 176 -5.03 -18.43 16.85
CA ARG A 176 -4.18 -19.62 17.06
C ARG A 176 -2.73 -19.44 16.60
N LEU A 177 -2.49 -18.57 15.60
CA LEU A 177 -1.12 -18.24 15.15
C LEU A 177 -0.51 -17.15 16.03
N LEU A 178 -1.31 -16.16 16.44
CA LEU A 178 -0.89 -15.14 17.40
C LEU A 178 -0.43 -15.76 18.71
N LYS A 179 -1.16 -16.76 19.25
CA LYS A 179 -0.78 -17.53 20.44
C LYS A 179 0.53 -18.32 20.26
N LYS A 180 0.95 -18.59 19.03
CA LYS A 180 2.23 -19.23 18.70
C LYS A 180 3.36 -18.22 18.42
N GLY A 181 3.11 -16.91 18.63
CA GLY A 181 4.07 -15.84 18.34
C GLY A 181 4.22 -15.51 16.84
N ILE A 182 3.30 -15.96 15.99
CA ILE A 182 3.25 -15.57 14.56
C ILE A 182 2.37 -14.35 14.45
N ASN A 183 2.96 -13.16 14.54
CA ASN A 183 2.25 -11.89 14.65
C ASN A 183 1.92 -11.26 13.29
N THR A 184 2.57 -11.71 12.20
CA THR A 184 2.37 -11.16 10.88
C THR A 184 2.37 -12.25 9.81
N LEU A 185 1.48 -12.12 8.83
CA LEU A 185 1.47 -12.88 7.57
C LEU A 185 1.48 -11.89 6.39
N PRO A 186 1.99 -12.29 5.22
CA PRO A 186 1.85 -11.48 4.02
C PRO A 186 0.38 -11.25 3.69
N THR A 187 0.06 -10.02 3.34
CA THR A 187 -1.29 -9.64 2.93
C THR A 187 -1.29 -9.05 1.51
N LEU A 188 -2.33 -9.30 0.76
CA LEU A 188 -2.52 -8.83 -0.60
C LEU A 188 -3.96 -8.35 -0.80
N GLY A 189 -4.17 -7.24 -1.50
CA GLY A 189 -5.52 -6.76 -1.75
C GLY A 189 -5.63 -5.53 -2.63
N ASP A 190 -6.86 -5.26 -3.07
CA ASP A 190 -7.21 -4.09 -3.87
C ASP A 190 -7.67 -2.88 -3.02
N GLY A 191 -7.63 -3.00 -1.69
CA GLY A 191 -7.83 -1.89 -0.77
C GLY A 191 -6.60 -0.97 -0.64
N ARG A 192 -6.75 0.13 0.11
CA ARG A 192 -5.66 1.09 0.35
C ARG A 192 -4.68 0.61 1.41
N GLN A 193 -3.41 1.03 1.25
CA GLN A 193 -2.36 0.82 2.23
C GLN A 193 -2.59 1.70 3.46
N SER A 194 -2.74 1.09 4.62
CA SER A 194 -2.78 1.82 5.90
C SER A 194 -1.40 2.36 6.29
N GLY A 195 -1.38 3.57 6.87
CA GLY A 195 -0.19 4.13 7.51
C GLY A 195 0.26 3.35 8.74
N THR A 196 -0.67 2.72 9.45
CA THR A 196 -0.45 2.04 10.73
C THR A 196 -0.24 0.52 10.62
N SER A 197 -0.38 -0.06 9.42
CA SER A 197 -0.20 -1.49 9.21
C SER A 197 1.25 -1.91 9.47
N ALA A 198 1.42 -2.87 10.37
CA ALA A 198 2.70 -3.49 10.70
C ALA A 198 2.97 -4.79 9.91
N SER A 199 2.06 -5.24 9.07
CA SER A 199 2.21 -6.46 8.28
C SER A 199 2.88 -6.18 6.92
N PRO A 200 3.56 -7.16 6.32
CA PRO A 200 4.11 -7.06 4.97
C PRO A 200 2.97 -7.08 3.94
N SER A 201 2.34 -5.91 3.76
CA SER A 201 1.14 -5.73 2.95
C SER A 201 1.46 -5.28 1.54
N ILE A 202 0.86 -5.95 0.55
CA ILE A 202 0.88 -5.59 -0.87
C ILE A 202 -0.52 -5.17 -1.24
N LEU A 203 -0.78 -3.88 -1.26
CA LEU A 203 -2.10 -3.28 -1.44
C LEU A 203 -2.14 -2.36 -2.65
N HIS A 204 -3.26 -1.69 -2.89
CA HIS A 204 -3.48 -0.90 -4.11
C HIS A 204 -3.38 -1.75 -5.39
N VAL A 205 -3.78 -3.03 -5.32
CA VAL A 205 -3.80 -3.87 -6.53
C VAL A 205 -4.72 -3.25 -7.57
N SER A 206 -4.15 -2.98 -8.75
CA SER A 206 -4.87 -2.41 -9.90
C SER A 206 -4.63 -3.24 -11.17
N PRO A 207 -5.66 -3.39 -12.02
CA PRO A 207 -7.05 -3.02 -11.76
C PRO A 207 -7.65 -3.84 -10.62
N GLU A 208 -8.55 -3.20 -9.84
CA GLU A 208 -9.26 -3.88 -8.74
C GLU A 208 -10.18 -5.01 -9.23
N SER A 209 -10.53 -5.93 -8.34
CA SER A 209 -11.39 -7.07 -8.68
C SER A 209 -12.80 -6.66 -9.12
N ALA A 210 -13.34 -5.57 -8.57
CA ALA A 210 -14.70 -5.09 -8.86
C ALA A 210 -14.88 -4.62 -10.31
N VAL A 211 -13.84 -4.09 -10.95
CA VAL A 211 -13.87 -3.72 -12.37
C VAL A 211 -13.37 -4.82 -13.30
N GLY A 212 -13.19 -6.02 -12.76
CA GLY A 212 -12.75 -7.17 -13.53
C GLY A 212 -11.25 -7.41 -13.51
N GLY A 213 -10.50 -6.86 -12.56
CA GLY A 213 -9.10 -7.21 -12.32
C GLY A 213 -8.93 -8.70 -11.96
N ASP A 214 -7.78 -9.27 -12.32
CA ASP A 214 -7.55 -10.72 -12.16
C ASP A 214 -7.25 -11.15 -10.71
N LEU A 215 -7.18 -10.21 -9.76
CA LEU A 215 -7.29 -10.57 -8.34
C LEU A 215 -8.60 -11.34 -8.09
N GLY A 216 -9.65 -11.05 -8.87
CA GLY A 216 -10.94 -11.73 -8.83
C GLY A 216 -10.92 -13.21 -9.19
N ILE A 217 -9.87 -13.72 -9.85
CA ILE A 217 -9.77 -15.16 -10.21
C ILE A 217 -8.96 -16.00 -9.23
N VAL A 218 -8.27 -15.38 -8.26
CA VAL A 218 -7.49 -16.10 -7.25
C VAL A 218 -8.42 -16.89 -6.35
N LYS A 219 -8.05 -18.11 -6.01
CA LYS A 219 -8.82 -19.00 -5.14
C LYS A 219 -8.02 -19.34 -3.89
N THR A 220 -8.71 -19.59 -2.79
CA THR A 220 -8.10 -20.18 -1.60
C THR A 220 -7.44 -21.50 -1.96
N GLY A 221 -6.19 -21.68 -1.54
CA GLY A 221 -5.34 -22.83 -1.86
C GLY A 221 -4.37 -22.60 -3.03
N ASP A 222 -4.53 -21.55 -3.81
CA ASP A 222 -3.59 -21.22 -4.90
C ASP A 222 -2.20 -20.90 -4.35
N LYS A 223 -1.16 -21.31 -5.07
CA LYS A 223 0.24 -20.97 -4.74
C LYS A 223 0.56 -19.55 -5.22
N ILE A 224 1.09 -18.73 -4.32
CA ILE A 224 1.54 -17.36 -4.56
C ILE A 224 3.04 -17.29 -4.31
N LYS A 225 3.78 -16.71 -5.25
CA LYS A 225 5.19 -16.37 -5.09
C LYS A 225 5.35 -14.85 -4.97
N ILE A 226 5.96 -14.39 -3.87
CA ILE A 226 6.32 -13.00 -3.64
C ILE A 226 7.84 -12.89 -3.73
N ASP A 227 8.35 -12.13 -4.70
CA ASP A 227 9.77 -11.92 -4.96
C ASP A 227 10.09 -10.43 -4.83
N LEU A 228 10.69 -10.04 -3.71
CA LEU A 228 11.02 -8.65 -3.42
C LEU A 228 12.19 -8.15 -4.28
N ASN A 229 13.10 -9.03 -4.70
CA ASN A 229 14.22 -8.65 -5.54
C ASN A 229 13.73 -8.23 -6.95
N ARG A 230 12.80 -9.00 -7.49
CA ARG A 230 12.18 -8.74 -8.80
C ARG A 230 10.98 -7.80 -8.72
N ARG A 231 10.54 -7.44 -7.51
CA ARG A 231 9.33 -6.65 -7.25
C ARG A 231 8.10 -7.28 -7.91
N ARG A 232 7.91 -8.58 -7.70
CA ARG A 232 6.86 -9.37 -8.34
C ARG A 232 6.06 -10.20 -7.35
N VAL A 233 4.79 -10.36 -7.68
CA VAL A 233 3.88 -11.33 -7.04
C VAL A 233 3.26 -12.16 -8.14
N ASP A 234 3.49 -13.46 -8.16
CA ASP A 234 2.98 -14.31 -9.22
C ASP A 234 2.06 -15.40 -8.67
N LEU A 235 0.92 -15.57 -9.35
CA LEU A 235 -0.01 -16.67 -9.17
C LEU A 235 0.50 -17.88 -9.96
N LEU A 236 0.81 -18.97 -9.25
CA LEU A 236 1.43 -20.16 -9.83
C LEU A 236 0.38 -21.19 -10.29
N ILE A 237 -0.33 -20.84 -11.35
CA ILE A 237 -1.27 -21.74 -12.04
C ILE A 237 -0.91 -21.83 -13.52
N SER A 238 -1.40 -22.85 -14.23
CA SER A 238 -1.18 -22.99 -15.67
C SER A 238 -1.88 -21.88 -16.46
N GLN A 239 -1.36 -21.56 -17.65
CA GLN A 239 -1.97 -20.59 -18.56
C GLN A 239 -3.39 -21.00 -18.99
N SER A 240 -3.64 -22.30 -19.14
CA SER A 240 -4.96 -22.85 -19.45
C SER A 240 -5.95 -22.59 -18.33
N GLU A 241 -5.56 -22.85 -17.07
CA GLU A 241 -6.38 -22.57 -15.88
C GLU A 241 -6.62 -21.08 -15.72
N PHE A 242 -5.61 -20.25 -15.97
CA PHE A 242 -5.74 -18.81 -15.92
C PHE A 242 -6.82 -18.31 -16.91
N LYS A 243 -6.75 -18.76 -18.18
CA LYS A 243 -7.74 -18.41 -19.20
C LYS A 243 -9.14 -18.93 -18.85
N ASN A 244 -9.25 -20.16 -18.35
CA ASN A 244 -10.51 -20.76 -17.92
C ASN A 244 -11.17 -19.95 -16.79
N ARG A 245 -10.39 -19.58 -15.75
CA ARG A 245 -10.89 -18.79 -14.64
C ARG A 245 -11.35 -17.39 -15.07
N ARG A 246 -10.62 -16.73 -16.00
CA ARG A 246 -11.05 -15.46 -16.59
C ARG A 246 -12.42 -15.56 -17.27
N LYS A 247 -12.62 -16.60 -18.07
CA LYS A 247 -13.91 -16.85 -18.76
C LYS A 247 -15.06 -17.10 -17.77
N LYS A 248 -14.79 -17.80 -16.68
CA LYS A 248 -15.78 -18.17 -15.65
C LYS A 248 -15.92 -17.14 -14.52
N ARG A 249 -15.22 -16.01 -14.61
CA ARG A 249 -15.25 -14.98 -13.57
C ARG A 249 -16.67 -14.43 -13.42
N LYS A 250 -17.17 -14.45 -12.19
CA LYS A 250 -18.45 -13.82 -11.85
C LYS A 250 -18.29 -12.29 -11.87
N LYS A 251 -19.30 -11.60 -12.33
CA LYS A 251 -19.38 -10.14 -12.18
C LYS A 251 -19.40 -9.80 -10.68
N PHE A 252 -18.68 -8.75 -10.32
CA PHE A 252 -18.72 -8.24 -8.95
C PHE A 252 -20.13 -7.71 -8.66
N LYS A 253 -20.69 -8.09 -7.51
CA LYS A 253 -22.00 -7.60 -7.10
C LYS A 253 -21.83 -6.24 -6.43
N ILE A 254 -22.27 -5.19 -7.09
CA ILE A 254 -22.28 -3.85 -6.57
C ILE A 254 -23.53 -3.65 -5.72
N ASN A 255 -23.33 -3.17 -4.48
CA ASN A 255 -24.41 -2.74 -3.61
C ASN A 255 -24.25 -1.26 -3.35
N ASN A 256 -25.12 -0.43 -3.95
CA ASN A 256 -25.19 1.00 -3.65
C ASN A 256 -26.17 1.20 -2.50
N GLN A 257 -25.71 1.88 -1.45
CA GLN A 257 -26.51 2.25 -0.28
C GLN A 257 -27.06 3.68 -0.42
N THR A 258 -26.38 4.50 -1.25
CA THR A 258 -26.74 5.90 -1.46
C THR A 258 -26.48 6.30 -2.92
N PRO A 259 -27.18 7.33 -3.45
CA PRO A 259 -26.90 7.88 -4.79
C PRO A 259 -25.45 8.38 -4.95
N TRP A 260 -24.84 8.87 -3.87
CA TRP A 260 -23.45 9.32 -3.88
C TRP A 260 -22.45 8.19 -4.14
N GLN A 261 -22.70 7.01 -3.62
CA GLN A 261 -21.87 5.83 -3.89
C GLN A 261 -21.97 5.41 -5.36
N GLU A 262 -23.14 5.49 -5.96
CA GLU A 262 -23.35 5.21 -7.38
C GLU A 262 -22.58 6.19 -8.25
N ILE A 263 -22.78 7.50 -8.04
CA ILE A 263 -22.06 8.56 -8.75
C ILE A 263 -20.53 8.38 -8.61
N PHE A 264 -20.06 8.09 -7.39
CA PHE A 264 -18.64 7.88 -7.14
C PHE A 264 -18.09 6.69 -7.93
N ARG A 265 -18.76 5.55 -7.92
CA ARG A 265 -18.35 4.35 -8.67
C ARG A 265 -18.28 4.58 -10.17
N ASP A 266 -19.23 5.31 -10.72
CA ASP A 266 -19.29 5.61 -12.17
C ASP A 266 -18.18 6.56 -12.60
N THR A 267 -17.74 7.42 -11.72
CA THR A 267 -16.81 8.51 -12.04
C THR A 267 -15.38 8.27 -11.58
N VAL A 268 -15.14 7.39 -10.60
CA VAL A 268 -13.81 7.16 -10.05
C VAL A 268 -12.92 6.33 -10.97
N GLY A 269 -11.62 6.68 -11.03
CA GLY A 269 -10.58 5.88 -11.68
C GLY A 269 -9.99 4.81 -10.76
N GLN A 270 -8.98 4.12 -11.26
CA GLN A 270 -8.27 3.07 -10.51
C GLN A 270 -7.15 3.65 -9.64
N LEU A 271 -6.69 2.87 -8.65
CA LEU A 271 -5.62 3.29 -7.72
C LEU A 271 -4.29 3.56 -8.44
N GLU A 272 -3.99 2.87 -9.53
CA GLU A 272 -2.77 3.13 -10.32
C GLU A 272 -2.73 4.53 -10.95
N ASP A 273 -3.91 5.12 -11.19
CA ASP A 273 -4.10 6.49 -11.71
C ASP A 273 -4.44 7.49 -10.59
N GLY A 274 -4.34 7.08 -9.32
CA GLY A 274 -4.60 7.90 -8.14
C GLY A 274 -6.06 7.96 -7.72
N ALA A 275 -6.93 7.07 -8.22
CA ALA A 275 -8.37 7.04 -7.94
C ALA A 275 -9.05 8.41 -8.10
N CYS A 276 -8.63 9.16 -9.11
CA CYS A 276 -9.18 10.48 -9.41
C CYS A 276 -10.53 10.37 -10.13
N ILE A 277 -11.37 11.39 -9.99
CA ILE A 277 -12.61 11.52 -10.78
C ILE A 277 -12.24 11.65 -12.27
N LYS A 278 -12.81 10.80 -13.12
CA LYS A 278 -12.46 10.69 -14.55
C LYS A 278 -12.64 11.99 -15.34
N SER A 279 -13.62 12.84 -14.98
CA SER A 279 -13.87 14.13 -15.61
C SER A 279 -12.82 15.21 -15.31
N ARG A 280 -11.91 14.97 -14.36
CA ARG A 280 -10.90 15.95 -13.95
C ARG A 280 -10.06 16.49 -15.12
N GLY A 281 -9.65 15.61 -16.05
CA GLY A 281 -8.82 16.02 -17.19
C GLY A 281 -9.54 16.97 -18.16
N ILE A 282 -10.84 16.79 -18.33
CA ILE A 282 -11.67 17.67 -19.16
C ILE A 282 -11.82 19.03 -18.48
N TYR A 283 -12.09 19.04 -17.17
CA TYR A 283 -12.24 20.25 -16.38
C TYR A 283 -10.97 21.10 -16.33
N LEU A 284 -9.82 20.48 -16.12
CA LEU A 284 -8.53 21.16 -16.17
C LEU A 284 -8.26 21.80 -17.55
N LYS A 285 -8.61 21.12 -18.63
CA LYS A 285 -8.48 21.66 -19.99
C LYS A 285 -9.32 22.92 -20.18
N VAL A 286 -10.57 22.91 -19.70
CA VAL A 286 -11.46 24.08 -19.76
C VAL A 286 -10.91 25.23 -18.91
N SER A 287 -10.47 24.96 -17.67
CA SER A 287 -9.97 26.00 -16.77
C SER A 287 -8.65 26.63 -17.25
N THR A 288 -7.78 25.88 -17.91
CA THR A 288 -6.52 26.40 -18.45
C THR A 288 -6.69 27.16 -19.76
N SER A 289 -7.69 26.82 -20.57
CA SER A 289 -7.92 27.48 -21.89
C SER A 289 -8.85 28.68 -21.84
N LYS A 290 -9.80 28.70 -20.92
CA LYS A 290 -10.89 29.73 -20.88
C LYS A 290 -11.02 30.41 -19.50
N GLY A 291 -10.09 30.14 -18.58
CA GLY A 291 -10.22 30.58 -17.18
C GLY A 291 -11.24 29.73 -16.41
N ILE A 292 -11.41 30.03 -15.14
CA ILE A 292 -12.39 29.36 -14.29
C ILE A 292 -13.78 29.82 -14.70
N PRO A 293 -14.71 28.90 -15.04
CA PRO A 293 -16.10 29.31 -15.38
C PRO A 293 -16.67 30.05 -14.18
N ARG A 294 -17.18 31.24 -14.44
CA ARG A 294 -17.94 32.02 -13.45
C ARG A 294 -19.35 31.45 -13.37
N ASN A 295 -19.88 31.39 -12.15
CA ASN A 295 -21.30 31.11 -11.98
C ASN A 295 -22.09 32.19 -12.74
N SER A 296 -23.03 31.74 -13.57
CA SER A 296 -23.99 32.63 -14.17
C SER A 296 -24.96 33.10 -13.07
N HIS A 297 -24.84 34.30 -12.66
CA HIS A 297 -25.90 35.04 -11.99
C HIS A 297 -26.35 36.15 -12.92
#